data_2f8f0085b522ca981ffaf9a8ef3f90a5
#
_entry.id   2f8f0085b522ca981ffaf9a8ef3f90a5
#
_cell.length_a   1.000
_cell.length_b   1.000
_cell.length_c   1.000
_cell.angle_alpha   90.00
_cell.angle_beta   90.00
_cell.angle_gamma   90.00
#
_symmetry.space_group_name_H-M   'P 1'
#
loop_
_entity.id
_entity.type
_entity.pdbx_description
1 polymer ?
#
loop_
_entity_poly.entity_id
_entity_poly.type
_entity_poly.pdbx_seq_one_letter_code
_entity_poly.pdbx_strand_id
1 'polypeptide(L)'
;MKTLKNGTVWKDTDGNPIHAHGGHILYDNGWYYWYGEDRGENFYVNCYRSKDLINWEFRGHVLTTESETKPLSYEYDLTLVRDPNKDYGKRHELCLDREDPFMKVNIERPKVLYNAKTKKYVMWAHFENGMNYDYARAAVATCDTPDGQFVYHGSFNPLGYMSRDCTLFQDDDGTAYFISSSNNNADTHIYRLSEDYLSAEELVNRLFVGEFREAPVLFKRGGRYYILGSYCSGWDPNQCKFSSSNSICGQWEPLRDCADDTTFHTQPAFVVKLSGKEEDLFLYMGDRWSGGEYFSSSYVMLPIEFKGDKELDFSYHDDFSINL
;
A
#
# COMPACT_ATOMS: atom_id res chain seq x y z
N MET A 1 1.08 29.26 -5.36
CA MET A 1 1.30 27.88 -5.74
C MET A 1 2.03 27.22 -4.59
N LYS A 2 1.52 26.16 -4.03
CA LYS A 2 2.18 25.44 -2.92
C LYS A 2 3.04 24.34 -3.53
N THR A 3 4.21 24.11 -2.96
CA THR A 3 5.21 23.21 -3.52
C THR A 3 5.59 22.15 -2.49
N LEU A 4 5.54 20.89 -2.87
CA LEU A 4 6.13 19.78 -2.13
C LEU A 4 7.63 19.72 -2.41
N LYS A 5 8.42 19.45 -1.37
CA LYS A 5 9.84 19.11 -1.51
C LYS A 5 10.03 17.61 -1.39
N ASN A 6 10.42 17.00 -2.47
CA ASN A 6 10.69 15.56 -2.53
C ASN A 6 11.93 15.17 -1.71
N GLY A 7 11.94 13.95 -1.18
CA GLY A 7 13.08 13.43 -0.42
C GLY A 7 13.33 14.10 0.92
N THR A 8 12.36 14.85 1.43
CA THR A 8 12.41 15.45 2.77
C THR A 8 11.35 14.82 3.66
N VAL A 9 11.50 14.95 4.97
CA VAL A 9 10.45 14.58 5.93
C VAL A 9 9.28 15.55 5.76
N TRP A 10 8.14 15.04 5.29
CA TRP A 10 6.93 15.85 5.18
C TRP A 10 6.27 16.01 6.54
N LYS A 11 5.62 17.14 6.73
CA LYS A 11 4.97 17.48 7.99
C LYS A 11 3.49 17.72 7.78
N ASP A 12 2.72 17.34 8.79
CA ASP A 12 1.30 17.68 8.87
C ASP A 12 1.08 19.18 9.16
N THR A 13 -0.18 19.59 9.22
CA THR A 13 -0.56 20.99 9.47
C THR A 13 -0.19 21.48 10.88
N ASP A 14 0.08 20.57 11.80
CA ASP A 14 0.52 20.87 13.17
C ASP A 14 2.06 20.88 13.29
N GLY A 15 2.78 20.56 12.21
CA GLY A 15 4.23 20.57 12.13
C GLY A 15 4.91 19.26 12.56
N ASN A 16 4.15 18.20 12.80
CA ASN A 16 4.67 16.88 13.13
C ASN A 16 5.07 16.12 11.86
N PRO A 17 6.09 15.25 11.90
CA PRO A 17 6.40 14.36 10.80
C PRO A 17 5.21 13.48 10.43
N ILE A 18 4.98 13.29 9.13
CA ILE A 18 3.97 12.37 8.63
C ILE A 18 4.54 10.96 8.65
N HIS A 19 3.83 10.04 9.29
CA HIS A 19 4.12 8.60 9.26
C HIS A 19 2.94 7.87 8.62
N ALA A 20 3.04 7.63 7.32
CA ALA A 20 2.05 6.94 6.50
C ALA A 20 2.73 6.15 5.37
N HIS A 21 3.72 5.32 5.75
CA HIS A 21 4.54 4.58 4.80
C HIS A 21 3.79 3.41 4.17
N GLY A 22 4.26 2.95 3.01
CA GLY A 22 3.60 1.89 2.23
C GLY A 22 2.15 2.22 1.85
N GLY A 23 1.80 3.49 1.88
CA GLY A 23 0.44 3.97 2.02
C GLY A 23 -0.42 3.94 0.75
N HIS A 24 -1.62 4.49 0.91
CA HIS A 24 -2.64 4.63 -0.12
C HIS A 24 -3.36 5.96 0.05
N ILE A 25 -3.68 6.63 -1.05
CA ILE A 25 -4.49 7.85 -1.05
C ILE A 25 -5.83 7.56 -1.71
N LEU A 26 -6.90 7.66 -0.92
CA LEU A 26 -8.30 7.56 -1.35
C LEU A 26 -8.86 8.97 -1.53
N TYR A 27 -9.49 9.26 -2.67
CA TYR A 27 -10.27 10.48 -2.86
C TYR A 27 -11.74 10.20 -2.55
N ASP A 28 -12.31 10.96 -1.62
CA ASP A 28 -13.71 10.87 -1.26
C ASP A 28 -14.28 12.22 -0.85
N ASN A 29 -15.45 12.60 -1.42
CA ASN A 29 -16.20 13.80 -1.08
C ASN A 29 -15.37 15.10 -0.99
N GLY A 30 -14.43 15.29 -1.93
CA GLY A 30 -13.61 16.51 -2.01
C GLY A 30 -12.38 16.51 -1.11
N TRP A 31 -12.07 15.38 -0.50
CA TRP A 31 -10.88 15.17 0.32
C TRP A 31 -10.06 13.99 -0.18
N TYR A 32 -8.74 14.11 -0.06
CA TYR A 32 -7.78 13.01 -0.17
C TYR A 32 -7.51 12.49 1.23
N TYR A 33 -7.67 11.18 1.45
CA TYR A 33 -7.35 10.49 2.69
C TYR A 33 -6.13 9.61 2.45
N TRP A 34 -5.06 9.88 3.17
CA TRP A 34 -3.81 9.12 3.09
C TRP A 34 -3.70 8.20 4.30
N TYR A 35 -3.75 6.90 4.02
CA TYR A 35 -3.53 5.85 5.00
C TYR A 35 -2.13 5.30 4.82
N GLY A 36 -1.43 4.99 5.90
CA GLY A 36 -0.13 4.34 5.83
C GLY A 36 0.29 3.76 7.16
N GLU A 37 1.28 2.89 7.10
CA GLU A 37 1.78 2.22 8.29
C GLU A 37 2.51 3.17 9.23
N ASP A 38 2.35 2.91 10.52
CA ASP A 38 3.14 3.49 11.60
C ASP A 38 3.71 2.36 12.46
N ARG A 39 5.02 2.31 12.57
CA ARG A 39 5.72 1.32 13.39
C ARG A 39 5.98 1.83 14.82
N GLY A 40 5.41 2.98 15.21
CA GLY A 40 5.46 3.54 16.55
C GLY A 40 4.55 2.82 17.54
N GLU A 41 4.83 2.96 18.82
CA GLU A 41 4.02 2.56 19.97
C GLU A 41 3.01 1.42 19.71
N ASN A 42 1.71 1.64 19.99
CA ASN A 42 0.61 0.69 19.79
C ASN A 42 -0.20 0.94 18.50
N PHE A 43 0.34 1.69 17.54
CA PHE A 43 -0.32 2.06 16.30
C PHE A 43 0.08 1.14 15.15
N TYR A 44 -0.82 0.96 14.18
CA TYR A 44 -0.57 0.24 12.94
C TYR A 44 -0.77 1.13 11.72
N VAL A 45 -1.89 1.87 11.67
CA VAL A 45 -2.24 2.67 10.52
C VAL A 45 -2.67 4.06 10.97
N ASN A 46 -2.00 5.05 10.39
CA ASN A 46 -2.38 6.46 10.50
C ASN A 46 -3.26 6.87 9.33
N CYS A 47 -4.12 7.86 9.57
CA CYS A 47 -4.88 8.54 8.55
C CYS A 47 -4.59 10.04 8.60
N TYR A 48 -4.34 10.60 7.41
CA TYR A 48 -4.25 12.04 7.18
C TYR A 48 -5.25 12.42 6.09
N ARG A 49 -5.69 13.69 6.06
CA ARG A 49 -6.52 14.18 4.95
C ARG A 49 -6.00 15.50 4.40
N SER A 50 -6.25 15.74 3.13
CA SER A 50 -5.85 16.95 2.43
C SER A 50 -6.86 17.33 1.35
N LYS A 51 -6.93 18.60 0.98
CA LYS A 51 -7.65 19.06 -0.22
C LYS A 51 -6.73 19.31 -1.41
N ASP A 52 -5.42 19.32 -1.17
CA ASP A 52 -4.43 19.77 -2.16
C ASP A 52 -3.22 18.84 -2.28
N LEU A 53 -3.21 17.68 -1.61
CA LEU A 53 -2.11 16.72 -1.53
C LEU A 53 -0.81 17.28 -0.93
N ILE A 54 -0.84 18.48 -0.38
CA ILE A 54 0.33 19.19 0.17
C ILE A 54 0.16 19.45 1.66
N ASN A 55 -1.03 19.93 2.05
CA ASN A 55 -1.33 20.24 3.44
C ASN A 55 -2.15 19.11 4.03
N TRP A 56 -1.50 18.28 4.80
CA TRP A 56 -2.06 17.09 5.41
C TRP A 56 -2.48 17.34 6.85
N GLU A 57 -3.74 17.19 7.16
CA GLU A 57 -4.29 17.23 8.51
C GLU A 57 -4.28 15.83 9.09
N PHE A 58 -3.65 15.62 10.24
CA PHE A 58 -3.69 14.33 10.94
C PHE A 58 -5.10 14.04 11.43
N ARG A 59 -5.61 12.82 11.14
CA ARG A 59 -6.97 12.40 11.50
C ARG A 59 -7.03 11.39 12.63
N GLY A 60 -5.90 10.74 12.90
CA GLY A 60 -5.76 9.80 13.99
C GLY A 60 -5.11 8.48 13.59
N HIS A 61 -4.92 7.64 14.61
CA HIS A 61 -4.50 6.26 14.45
C HIS A 61 -5.75 5.41 14.21
N VAL A 62 -6.00 5.01 12.97
CA VAL A 62 -7.26 4.36 12.55
C VAL A 62 -7.28 2.85 12.76
N LEU A 63 -6.10 2.24 12.97
CA LEU A 63 -5.95 0.84 13.40
C LEU A 63 -4.84 0.76 14.44
N THR A 64 -5.12 0.11 15.59
CA THR A 64 -4.23 0.03 16.74
C THR A 64 -4.27 -1.37 17.37
N THR A 65 -3.42 -1.61 18.37
CA THR A 65 -3.46 -2.86 19.17
C THR A 65 -4.77 -3.03 19.92
N GLU A 66 -5.53 -1.96 20.14
CA GLU A 66 -6.81 -1.92 20.88
C GLU A 66 -8.03 -1.81 19.97
N SER A 67 -7.85 -1.89 18.65
CA SER A 67 -8.97 -1.84 17.72
C SER A 67 -9.97 -2.95 17.98
N GLU A 68 -11.26 -2.64 17.84
CA GLU A 68 -12.33 -3.63 17.93
C GLU A 68 -12.04 -4.78 16.94
N THR A 69 -12.23 -6.02 17.41
CA THR A 69 -12.06 -7.21 16.58
C THR A 69 -13.39 -7.91 16.36
N LYS A 70 -13.69 -8.27 15.10
CA LYS A 70 -14.92 -8.98 14.73
C LYS A 70 -14.62 -9.93 13.57
N PRO A 71 -14.50 -11.24 13.81
CA PRO A 71 -14.13 -12.16 12.76
C PRO A 71 -15.21 -12.26 11.68
N LEU A 72 -14.80 -12.38 10.41
CA LEU A 72 -15.67 -12.72 9.28
C LEU A 72 -15.79 -14.24 9.09
N SER A 73 -14.77 -14.97 9.52
CA SER A 73 -14.70 -16.44 9.50
C SER A 73 -13.99 -16.94 10.75
N TYR A 74 -14.32 -18.14 11.21
CA TYR A 74 -13.62 -18.80 12.32
C TYR A 74 -12.16 -19.15 11.99
N GLU A 75 -11.78 -19.14 10.71
CA GLU A 75 -10.41 -19.40 10.25
C GLU A 75 -9.52 -18.17 10.30
N TYR A 76 -10.11 -16.97 10.48
CA TYR A 76 -9.34 -15.73 10.49
C TYR A 76 -8.70 -15.49 11.86
N ASP A 77 -7.40 -15.22 11.83
CA ASP A 77 -6.62 -14.93 13.02
C ASP A 77 -6.78 -13.46 13.44
N LEU A 78 -7.35 -13.23 14.60
CA LEU A 78 -7.62 -11.90 15.17
C LEU A 78 -6.45 -11.29 15.93
N THR A 79 -5.28 -11.92 15.90
CA THR A 79 -4.12 -11.46 16.68
C THR A 79 -3.67 -10.08 16.21
N LEU A 80 -3.70 -9.11 17.12
CA LEU A 80 -3.08 -7.78 16.97
C LEU A 80 -1.87 -7.64 17.93
N VAL A 81 -1.87 -8.37 19.04
CA VAL A 81 -0.79 -8.40 20.02
C VAL A 81 -0.27 -9.84 20.13
N ARG A 82 1.05 -10.00 20.10
CA ARG A 82 1.70 -11.32 20.23
C ARG A 82 1.46 -11.92 21.62
N ASP A 83 1.24 -13.22 21.66
CA ASP A 83 1.22 -13.97 22.93
C ASP A 83 2.67 -14.09 23.47
N PRO A 84 2.97 -13.59 24.69
CA PRO A 84 4.30 -13.67 25.27
C PRO A 84 4.76 -15.11 25.56
N ASN A 85 3.84 -16.07 25.57
CA ASN A 85 4.15 -17.47 25.84
C ASN A 85 4.37 -18.30 24.56
N LYS A 86 4.18 -17.71 23.40
CA LYS A 86 4.35 -18.37 22.10
C LYS A 86 5.73 -18.07 21.51
N ASP A 87 6.40 -19.13 21.04
CA ASP A 87 7.63 -19.00 20.26
C ASP A 87 7.27 -18.62 18.81
N TYR A 88 7.76 -17.48 18.36
CA TYR A 88 7.61 -16.98 16.99
C TYR A 88 8.88 -17.16 16.14
N GLY A 89 9.88 -17.86 16.67
CA GLY A 89 11.16 -18.07 15.99
C GLY A 89 12.11 -16.88 16.10
N LYS A 90 13.12 -16.86 15.22
CA LYS A 90 14.12 -15.80 15.20
C LYS A 90 13.55 -14.52 14.59
N ARG A 91 13.98 -13.38 15.15
CA ARG A 91 13.69 -12.06 14.58
C ARG A 91 14.38 -11.92 13.22
N HIS A 92 13.63 -11.45 12.23
CA HIS A 92 14.16 -11.11 10.92
C HIS A 92 14.79 -9.72 10.96
N GLU A 93 15.84 -9.49 10.19
CA GLU A 93 16.57 -8.21 10.14
C GLU A 93 15.73 -7.01 9.70
N LEU A 94 14.68 -7.22 8.90
CA LEU A 94 13.74 -6.18 8.49
C LEU A 94 12.71 -5.82 9.57
N CYS A 95 12.57 -6.65 10.61
CA CYS A 95 11.79 -6.31 11.78
C CYS A 95 12.59 -5.34 12.66
N LEU A 96 11.95 -4.23 13.07
CA LEU A 96 12.63 -3.24 13.90
C LEU A 96 13.20 -3.89 15.16
N ASP A 97 14.51 -3.76 15.36
CA ASP A 97 15.19 -4.27 16.55
C ASP A 97 15.11 -3.24 17.68
N ARG A 98 13.98 -3.24 18.36
CA ARG A 98 13.76 -2.45 19.56
C ARG A 98 12.92 -3.24 20.54
N GLU A 99 13.00 -2.84 21.80
CA GLU A 99 12.04 -3.27 22.78
C GLU A 99 10.64 -2.78 22.36
N ASP A 100 9.73 -3.70 22.16
CA ASP A 100 8.35 -3.41 21.83
C ASP A 100 7.45 -3.80 23.02
N PRO A 101 7.14 -2.85 23.90
CA PRO A 101 6.33 -3.12 25.09
C PRO A 101 4.90 -3.54 24.73
N PHE A 102 4.44 -3.21 23.52
CA PHE A 102 3.12 -3.58 23.03
C PHE A 102 3.08 -4.94 22.34
N MET A 103 4.25 -5.57 22.13
CA MET A 103 4.37 -6.88 21.46
C MET A 103 3.56 -6.96 20.16
N LYS A 104 3.69 -5.95 19.32
CA LYS A 104 2.91 -5.79 18.10
C LYS A 104 3.21 -6.87 17.06
N VAL A 105 2.19 -7.21 16.30
CA VAL A 105 2.33 -7.79 14.95
C VAL A 105 2.79 -6.72 13.96
N ASN A 106 3.07 -7.07 12.71
CA ASN A 106 3.24 -6.08 11.64
C ASN A 106 1.97 -6.01 10.80
N ILE A 107 1.50 -4.79 10.56
CA ILE A 107 0.47 -4.46 9.57
C ILE A 107 1.14 -3.48 8.60
N GLU A 108 1.42 -3.95 7.39
CA GLU A 108 2.21 -3.21 6.41
C GLU A 108 1.37 -2.92 5.17
N ARG A 109 1.68 -1.83 4.46
CA ARG A 109 1.07 -1.43 3.19
C ARG A 109 -0.47 -1.39 3.21
N PRO A 110 -1.10 -0.69 4.16
CA PRO A 110 -2.55 -0.59 4.21
C PRO A 110 -3.09 0.12 2.97
N LYS A 111 -4.15 -0.43 2.38
CA LYS A 111 -4.88 0.13 1.25
C LYS A 111 -6.36 0.14 1.59
N VAL A 112 -7.07 1.19 1.20
CA VAL A 112 -8.48 1.38 1.54
C VAL A 112 -9.30 1.68 0.29
N LEU A 113 -10.40 0.95 0.09
CA LEU A 113 -11.42 1.25 -0.92
C LEU A 113 -12.76 1.54 -0.25
N TYR A 114 -13.57 2.38 -0.88
CA TYR A 114 -14.96 2.56 -0.50
C TYR A 114 -15.84 1.60 -1.28
N ASN A 115 -16.62 0.78 -0.54
CA ASN A 115 -17.61 -0.09 -1.13
C ASN A 115 -18.98 0.63 -1.15
N ALA A 116 -19.42 1.04 -2.32
CA ALA A 116 -20.67 1.80 -2.48
C ALA A 116 -21.93 0.99 -2.11
N LYS A 117 -21.88 -0.35 -2.21
CA LYS A 117 -23.00 -1.23 -1.90
C LYS A 117 -23.20 -1.38 -0.39
N THR A 118 -22.12 -1.65 0.34
CA THR A 118 -22.15 -1.82 1.81
C THR A 118 -22.01 -0.50 2.56
N LYS A 119 -21.59 0.57 1.86
CA LYS A 119 -21.25 1.89 2.42
C LYS A 119 -20.15 1.82 3.47
N LYS A 120 -19.20 0.91 3.28
CA LYS A 120 -18.05 0.72 4.16
C LYS A 120 -16.76 1.12 3.46
N TYR A 121 -15.83 1.64 4.24
CA TYR A 121 -14.42 1.73 3.87
C TYR A 121 -13.76 0.41 4.25
N VAL A 122 -13.17 -0.26 3.28
CA VAL A 122 -12.57 -1.59 3.45
C VAL A 122 -11.07 -1.48 3.28
N MET A 123 -10.35 -1.84 4.32
CA MET A 123 -8.88 -1.88 4.35
C MET A 123 -8.39 -3.30 4.15
N TRP A 124 -7.39 -3.45 3.28
CA TRP A 124 -6.55 -4.63 3.19
C TRP A 124 -5.11 -4.25 3.46
N ALA A 125 -4.34 -5.14 4.09
CA ALA A 125 -2.93 -4.91 4.41
C ALA A 125 -2.17 -6.24 4.41
N HIS A 126 -0.85 -6.16 4.36
CA HIS A 126 0.06 -7.27 4.61
C HIS A 126 0.20 -7.49 6.13
N PHE A 127 0.08 -8.72 6.58
CA PHE A 127 0.16 -9.10 7.99
C PHE A 127 1.33 -10.06 8.24
N GLU A 128 2.14 -9.73 9.27
CA GLU A 128 3.19 -10.60 9.78
C GLU A 128 3.18 -10.66 11.31
N ASN A 129 3.82 -11.67 11.87
CA ASN A 129 3.81 -11.93 13.31
C ASN A 129 4.62 -10.93 14.16
N GLY A 130 5.29 -9.95 13.55
CA GLY A 130 6.11 -8.95 14.24
C GLY A 130 7.50 -9.43 14.65
N MET A 131 7.86 -10.69 14.35
CA MET A 131 9.19 -11.25 14.58
C MET A 131 9.89 -11.63 13.28
N ASN A 132 9.14 -12.15 12.33
CA ASN A 132 9.65 -12.57 11.03
C ASN A 132 8.54 -12.49 9.97
N TYR A 133 8.85 -12.91 8.75
CA TYR A 133 7.95 -12.88 7.61
C TYR A 133 7.40 -14.28 7.25
N ASP A 134 7.15 -15.13 8.27
CA ASP A 134 6.71 -16.51 8.08
C ASP A 134 5.18 -16.65 7.96
N TYR A 135 4.41 -15.65 8.42
CA TYR A 135 2.94 -15.69 8.35
C TYR A 135 2.42 -15.37 6.96
N ALA A 136 2.98 -14.37 6.29
CA ALA A 136 2.67 -13.99 4.91
C ALA A 136 1.16 -14.00 4.64
N ARG A 137 0.39 -13.20 5.39
CA ARG A 137 -1.06 -13.15 5.32
C ARG A 137 -1.57 -11.80 4.84
N ALA A 138 -2.79 -11.77 4.33
CA ALA A 138 -3.56 -10.55 4.19
C ALA A 138 -4.34 -10.28 5.49
N ALA A 139 -4.52 -9.01 5.82
CA ALA A 139 -5.38 -8.54 6.90
C ALA A 139 -6.55 -7.72 6.32
N VAL A 140 -7.74 -7.80 6.94
CA VAL A 140 -8.92 -7.05 6.53
C VAL A 140 -9.52 -6.30 7.71
N ALA A 141 -9.91 -5.04 7.48
CA ALA A 141 -10.62 -4.22 8.46
C ALA A 141 -11.65 -3.31 7.76
N THR A 142 -12.67 -2.86 8.49
CA THR A 142 -13.70 -1.96 7.94
C THR A 142 -14.01 -0.79 8.85
N CYS A 143 -14.48 0.31 8.23
CA CYS A 143 -14.98 1.47 8.95
C CYS A 143 -16.21 2.06 8.25
N ASP A 144 -17.04 2.80 9.00
CA ASP A 144 -18.20 3.53 8.46
C ASP A 144 -17.83 4.90 7.89
N THR A 145 -16.70 5.45 8.30
CA THR A 145 -16.19 6.75 7.85
C THR A 145 -14.75 6.62 7.39
N PRO A 146 -14.25 7.51 6.49
CA PRO A 146 -12.91 7.36 5.95
C PRO A 146 -11.80 7.54 6.99
N ASP A 147 -12.04 8.29 8.05
CA ASP A 147 -11.06 8.62 9.09
C ASP A 147 -11.44 8.13 10.49
N GLY A 148 -12.39 7.19 10.57
CA GLY A 148 -12.80 6.56 11.82
C GLY A 148 -11.92 5.38 12.22
N GLN A 149 -12.22 4.79 13.39
CA GLN A 149 -11.56 3.58 13.87
C GLN A 149 -12.03 2.37 13.06
N PHE A 150 -11.08 1.63 12.50
CA PHE A 150 -11.37 0.41 11.76
C PHE A 150 -11.59 -0.77 12.71
N VAL A 151 -12.65 -1.53 12.45
CA VAL A 151 -12.90 -2.83 13.07
C VAL A 151 -12.05 -3.87 12.35
N TYR A 152 -11.18 -4.55 13.07
CA TYR A 152 -10.30 -5.56 12.52
C TYR A 152 -11.03 -6.90 12.38
N HIS A 153 -10.99 -7.47 11.19
CA HIS A 153 -11.69 -8.73 10.88
C HIS A 153 -10.78 -9.95 10.87
N GLY A 154 -9.48 -9.74 10.98
CA GLY A 154 -8.50 -10.80 11.08
C GLY A 154 -7.55 -10.89 9.89
N SER A 155 -6.59 -11.81 10.01
CA SER A 155 -5.62 -12.14 8.95
C SER A 155 -5.80 -13.57 8.46
N PHE A 156 -5.52 -13.80 7.18
CA PHE A 156 -5.68 -15.08 6.51
C PHE A 156 -4.82 -15.17 5.24
N ASN A 157 -4.67 -16.38 4.71
CA ASN A 157 -4.02 -16.59 3.43
C ASN A 157 -5.08 -16.58 2.31
N PRO A 158 -5.11 -15.58 1.41
CA PRO A 158 -6.12 -15.48 0.36
C PRO A 158 -6.13 -16.75 -0.52
N LEU A 159 -7.24 -17.47 -0.56
CA LEU A 159 -7.39 -18.77 -1.24
C LEU A 159 -6.28 -19.81 -0.90
N GLY A 160 -5.69 -19.70 0.31
CA GLY A 160 -4.62 -20.56 0.79
C GLY A 160 -3.21 -20.16 0.34
N TYR A 161 -3.04 -19.06 -0.37
CA TYR A 161 -1.72 -18.60 -0.84
C TYR A 161 -1.07 -17.62 0.14
N MET A 162 0.27 -17.62 0.17
CA MET A 162 1.04 -16.58 0.86
C MET A 162 0.69 -15.20 0.28
N SER A 163 0.64 -14.19 1.15
CA SER A 163 0.38 -12.81 0.76
C SER A 163 1.28 -11.89 1.55
N ARG A 164 2.18 -11.19 0.86
CA ARG A 164 3.07 -10.17 1.42
C ARG A 164 2.69 -8.80 0.89
N ASP A 165 3.64 -7.99 0.46
CA ASP A 165 3.40 -6.64 -0.06
C ASP A 165 2.20 -6.57 -0.99
N CYS A 166 1.31 -5.62 -0.77
CA CYS A 166 0.02 -5.62 -1.43
C CYS A 166 -0.46 -4.24 -1.85
N THR A 167 -1.45 -4.27 -2.75
CA THR A 167 -2.26 -3.11 -3.11
C THR A 167 -3.70 -3.52 -3.38
N LEU A 168 -4.59 -2.52 -3.42
CA LEU A 168 -5.98 -2.65 -3.87
C LEU A 168 -6.19 -1.85 -5.16
N PHE A 169 -7.08 -2.34 -5.99
CA PHE A 169 -7.54 -1.64 -7.18
C PHE A 169 -9.04 -1.83 -7.35
N GLN A 170 -9.76 -0.75 -7.64
CA GLN A 170 -11.18 -0.79 -8.02
C GLN A 170 -11.30 -0.38 -9.47
N ASP A 171 -11.94 -1.22 -10.28
CA ASP A 171 -12.19 -0.93 -11.70
C ASP A 171 -13.42 -0.03 -11.88
N ASP A 172 -13.61 0.48 -13.10
CA ASP A 172 -14.67 1.43 -13.45
C ASP A 172 -16.09 0.85 -13.25
N ASP A 173 -16.24 -0.47 -13.29
CA ASP A 173 -17.50 -1.18 -13.02
C ASP A 173 -17.77 -1.47 -11.54
N GLY A 174 -16.84 -1.06 -10.66
CA GLY A 174 -16.92 -1.31 -9.23
C GLY A 174 -16.34 -2.66 -8.78
N THR A 175 -15.85 -3.50 -9.69
CA THR A 175 -15.13 -4.72 -9.31
C THR A 175 -13.83 -4.36 -8.62
N ALA A 176 -13.59 -4.95 -7.45
CA ALA A 176 -12.36 -4.73 -6.70
C ALA A 176 -11.41 -5.91 -6.81
N TYR A 177 -10.13 -5.58 -6.77
CA TYR A 177 -9.04 -6.55 -6.85
C TYR A 177 -8.05 -6.30 -5.72
N PHE A 178 -7.56 -7.40 -5.14
CA PHE A 178 -6.44 -7.42 -4.24
C PHE A 178 -5.24 -7.99 -4.99
N ILE A 179 -4.12 -7.30 -4.93
CA ILE A 179 -2.88 -7.67 -5.60
C ILE A 179 -1.80 -7.85 -4.54
N SER A 180 -1.14 -8.99 -4.50
CA SER A 180 -0.07 -9.20 -3.52
C SER A 180 1.08 -10.02 -4.07
N SER A 181 2.26 -9.78 -3.50
CA SER A 181 3.42 -10.65 -3.66
C SER A 181 3.16 -11.97 -2.95
N SER A 182 3.41 -13.07 -3.63
CA SER A 182 3.12 -14.42 -3.15
C SER A 182 4.32 -15.34 -3.36
N ASN A 183 4.25 -16.59 -2.84
CA ASN A 183 5.28 -17.59 -3.02
C ASN A 183 6.69 -17.06 -2.66
N ASN A 184 6.83 -16.48 -1.46
CA ASN A 184 8.06 -15.79 -1.00
C ASN A 184 8.52 -14.70 -1.97
N ASN A 185 7.59 -13.85 -2.44
CA ASN A 185 7.76 -12.78 -3.41
C ASN A 185 8.13 -13.25 -4.84
N ALA A 186 8.20 -14.56 -5.10
CA ALA A 186 8.55 -15.05 -6.42
C ALA A 186 7.49 -14.72 -7.48
N ASP A 187 6.24 -14.55 -7.06
CA ASP A 187 5.10 -14.30 -7.94
C ASP A 187 4.29 -13.11 -7.46
N THR A 188 3.55 -12.48 -8.37
CA THR A 188 2.51 -11.50 -8.05
C THR A 188 1.15 -12.08 -8.38
N HIS A 189 0.26 -12.16 -7.40
CA HIS A 189 -1.10 -12.67 -7.56
C HIS A 189 -2.10 -11.52 -7.64
N ILE A 190 -3.10 -11.66 -8.51
CA ILE A 190 -4.26 -10.75 -8.61
C ILE A 190 -5.50 -11.57 -8.26
N TYR A 191 -6.19 -11.16 -7.20
CA TYR A 191 -7.44 -11.77 -6.75
C TYR A 191 -8.60 -10.84 -7.04
N ARG A 192 -9.69 -11.37 -7.60
CA ARG A 192 -10.98 -10.69 -7.59
C ARG A 192 -11.58 -10.82 -6.20
N LEU A 193 -12.02 -9.69 -5.64
CA LEU A 193 -12.68 -9.66 -4.35
C LEU A 193 -14.18 -9.95 -4.46
N SER A 194 -14.77 -10.39 -3.34
CA SER A 194 -16.21 -10.49 -3.15
C SER A 194 -16.89 -9.13 -3.32
N GLU A 195 -18.21 -9.16 -3.53
CA GLU A 195 -19.01 -7.95 -3.77
C GLU A 195 -18.94 -6.94 -2.60
N ASP A 196 -18.71 -7.40 -1.38
CA ASP A 196 -18.51 -6.57 -0.19
C ASP A 196 -17.04 -6.19 0.07
N TYR A 197 -16.12 -6.68 -0.77
CA TYR A 197 -14.66 -6.51 -0.71
C TYR A 197 -13.97 -7.18 0.49
N LEU A 198 -14.65 -8.08 1.21
CA LEU A 198 -14.15 -8.65 2.45
C LEU A 198 -13.41 -9.99 2.29
N SER A 199 -13.50 -10.61 1.12
CA SER A 199 -12.83 -11.88 0.83
C SER A 199 -12.30 -11.95 -0.60
N ALA A 200 -11.29 -12.79 -0.84
CA ALA A 200 -10.85 -13.16 -2.18
C ALA A 200 -11.71 -14.30 -2.72
N GLU A 201 -12.34 -14.12 -3.88
CA GLU A 201 -13.19 -15.14 -4.51
C GLU A 201 -12.45 -15.95 -5.57
N GLU A 202 -11.56 -15.32 -6.31
CA GLU A 202 -10.91 -15.94 -7.46
C GLU A 202 -9.48 -15.39 -7.64
N LEU A 203 -8.52 -16.29 -7.86
CA LEU A 203 -7.19 -15.92 -8.37
C LEU A 203 -7.31 -15.72 -9.88
N VAL A 204 -7.46 -14.48 -10.33
CA VAL A 204 -7.71 -14.15 -11.75
C VAL A 204 -6.43 -14.05 -12.57
N ASN A 205 -5.29 -13.84 -11.92
CA ASN A 205 -4.00 -13.82 -12.61
C ASN A 205 -2.83 -14.11 -11.68
N ARG A 206 -1.77 -14.66 -12.24
CA ARG A 206 -0.50 -14.92 -11.60
C ARG A 206 0.60 -14.39 -12.51
N LEU A 207 1.23 -13.30 -12.08
CA LEU A 207 2.18 -12.54 -12.87
C LEU A 207 3.62 -12.74 -12.37
N PHE A 208 4.58 -12.46 -13.23
CA PHE A 208 6.01 -12.31 -12.90
C PHE A 208 6.58 -13.50 -12.15
N VAL A 209 6.19 -14.72 -12.58
CA VAL A 209 6.60 -15.98 -11.94
C VAL A 209 8.12 -16.13 -11.96
N GLY A 210 8.73 -16.15 -10.77
CA GLY A 210 10.19 -16.23 -10.60
C GLY A 210 10.92 -14.89 -10.73
N GLU A 211 10.20 -13.76 -10.86
CA GLU A 211 10.79 -12.42 -11.04
C GLU A 211 11.06 -11.69 -9.71
N PHE A 212 10.58 -12.21 -8.59
CA PHE A 212 10.78 -11.66 -7.25
C PHE A 212 10.41 -10.18 -7.15
N ARG A 213 9.12 -9.86 -7.36
CA ARG A 213 8.59 -8.50 -7.26
C ARG A 213 7.83 -8.29 -5.95
N GLU A 214 8.09 -7.13 -5.31
CA GLU A 214 7.36 -6.65 -4.14
C GLU A 214 6.85 -5.23 -4.37
N ALA A 215 6.17 -4.64 -3.40
CA ALA A 215 5.59 -3.31 -3.49
C ALA A 215 4.69 -3.09 -4.73
N PRO A 216 3.74 -4.00 -5.02
CA PRO A 216 2.89 -3.86 -6.21
C PRO A 216 2.03 -2.60 -6.13
N VAL A 217 1.94 -1.88 -7.25
CA VAL A 217 1.03 -0.75 -7.45
C VAL A 217 0.30 -0.96 -8.76
N LEU A 218 -1.02 -0.97 -8.74
CA LEU A 218 -1.84 -1.15 -9.93
C LEU A 218 -2.72 0.09 -10.17
N PHE A 219 -2.76 0.57 -11.40
CA PHE A 219 -3.64 1.66 -11.81
C PHE A 219 -4.09 1.50 -13.27
N LYS A 220 -5.09 2.31 -13.69
CA LYS A 220 -5.67 2.26 -15.05
C LYS A 220 -5.64 3.63 -15.72
N ARG A 221 -5.20 3.66 -16.98
CA ARG A 221 -5.23 4.85 -17.85
C ARG A 221 -5.76 4.47 -19.23
N GLY A 222 -6.77 5.19 -19.71
CA GLY A 222 -7.29 5.01 -21.06
C GLY A 222 -7.75 3.58 -21.40
N GLY A 223 -8.30 2.84 -20.40
CA GLY A 223 -8.72 1.45 -20.59
C GLY A 223 -7.59 0.42 -20.49
N ARG A 224 -6.34 0.85 -20.25
CA ARG A 224 -5.18 -0.02 -20.09
C ARG A 224 -4.72 -0.03 -18.61
N TYR A 225 -4.39 -1.21 -18.11
CA TYR A 225 -3.89 -1.43 -16.76
C TYR A 225 -2.36 -1.39 -16.75
N TYR A 226 -1.80 -0.84 -15.70
CA TYR A 226 -0.37 -0.76 -15.45
C TYR A 226 -0.07 -1.26 -14.04
N ILE A 227 0.99 -2.03 -13.90
CA ILE A 227 1.49 -2.48 -12.61
C ILE A 227 2.96 -2.10 -12.48
N LEU A 228 3.33 -1.54 -11.33
CA LEU A 228 4.72 -1.29 -10.93
C LEU A 228 5.09 -2.19 -9.77
N GLY A 229 6.39 -2.44 -9.61
CA GLY A 229 6.91 -3.17 -8.45
C GLY A 229 8.42 -3.06 -8.36
N SER A 230 8.96 -3.16 -7.15
CA SER A 230 10.39 -3.23 -6.86
C SER A 230 10.89 -4.67 -6.87
N TYR A 231 12.21 -4.84 -6.86
CA TYR A 231 12.85 -6.11 -6.53
C TYR A 231 12.95 -6.26 -5.00
N CYS A 232 13.24 -7.46 -4.52
CA CYS A 232 13.40 -7.77 -3.10
C CYS A 232 14.83 -7.50 -2.67
N SER A 233 15.10 -6.33 -2.10
CA SER A 233 16.42 -5.91 -1.61
C SER A 233 16.38 -5.36 -0.18
N GLY A 234 15.34 -5.71 0.60
CA GLY A 234 15.15 -5.22 1.96
C GLY A 234 14.97 -3.70 1.99
N TRP A 235 15.77 -3.01 2.79
CA TRP A 235 15.73 -1.54 2.88
C TRP A 235 16.49 -0.82 1.76
N ASP A 236 17.30 -1.55 0.97
CA ASP A 236 18.08 -0.94 -0.09
C ASP A 236 17.21 -0.65 -1.31
N PRO A 237 17.34 0.55 -1.90
CA PRO A 237 16.57 0.92 -3.08
C PRO A 237 17.03 0.13 -4.31
N ASN A 238 16.10 -0.12 -5.22
CA ASN A 238 16.38 -0.81 -6.48
C ASN A 238 15.51 -0.26 -7.60
N GLN A 239 15.80 -0.69 -8.84
CA GLN A 239 15.08 -0.22 -10.00
C GLN A 239 13.64 -0.74 -10.04
N CYS A 240 12.68 0.17 -10.10
CA CYS A 240 11.28 -0.14 -10.36
C CYS A 240 11.12 -0.71 -11.77
N LYS A 241 10.29 -1.72 -11.89
CA LYS A 241 9.82 -2.21 -13.18
C LYS A 241 8.32 -2.07 -13.29
N PHE A 242 7.85 -1.94 -14.52
CA PHE A 242 6.42 -1.91 -14.83
C PHE A 242 6.05 -2.92 -15.91
N SER A 243 4.78 -3.26 -15.95
CA SER A 243 4.15 -3.97 -17.04
C SER A 243 2.77 -3.37 -17.30
N SER A 244 2.17 -3.69 -18.45
CA SER A 244 0.84 -3.21 -18.78
C SER A 244 0.02 -4.26 -19.54
N SER A 245 -1.31 -4.15 -19.45
CA SER A 245 -2.26 -5.05 -20.12
C SER A 245 -3.55 -4.33 -20.52
N ASN A 246 -4.24 -4.82 -21.54
CA ASN A 246 -5.59 -4.38 -21.89
C ASN A 246 -6.68 -5.03 -21.01
N SER A 247 -6.32 -6.04 -20.24
CA SER A 247 -7.25 -6.77 -19.35
C SER A 247 -6.52 -7.20 -18.09
N ILE A 248 -7.11 -6.95 -16.93
CA ILE A 248 -6.53 -7.34 -15.64
C ILE A 248 -6.36 -8.86 -15.52
N CYS A 249 -7.29 -9.62 -16.10
CA CYS A 249 -7.28 -11.09 -16.14
C CYS A 249 -6.54 -11.63 -17.38
N GLY A 250 -6.06 -10.77 -18.28
CA GLY A 250 -5.45 -11.15 -19.54
C GLY A 250 -3.94 -11.33 -19.48
N GLN A 251 -3.34 -11.32 -20.66
CA GLN A 251 -1.89 -11.35 -20.79
C GLN A 251 -1.28 -9.98 -20.55
N TRP A 252 -0.20 -9.94 -19.78
CA TRP A 252 0.58 -8.74 -19.50
C TRP A 252 1.84 -8.68 -20.36
N GLU A 253 2.24 -7.48 -20.74
CA GLU A 253 3.49 -7.25 -21.45
C GLU A 253 4.68 -7.67 -20.56
N PRO A 254 5.85 -7.97 -21.15
CA PRO A 254 7.06 -8.20 -20.37
C PRO A 254 7.41 -7.03 -19.46
N LEU A 255 8.05 -7.31 -18.32
CA LEU A 255 8.56 -6.28 -17.41
C LEU A 255 9.58 -5.38 -18.11
N ARG A 256 9.46 -4.08 -17.87
CA ARG A 256 10.37 -3.03 -18.35
C ARG A 256 10.83 -2.15 -17.20
N ASP A 257 12.02 -1.61 -17.32
CA ASP A 257 12.54 -0.66 -16.36
C ASP A 257 11.84 0.69 -16.50
N CYS A 258 11.69 1.41 -15.38
CA CYS A 258 11.28 2.82 -15.33
C CYS A 258 12.05 3.52 -14.21
N ALA A 259 12.16 4.84 -14.28
CA ALA A 259 12.99 5.67 -13.42
C ALA A 259 14.50 5.34 -13.55
N ASP A 260 15.28 5.71 -12.54
CA ASP A 260 16.69 5.33 -12.47
C ASP A 260 16.87 3.95 -11.79
N ASP A 261 18.12 3.48 -11.68
CA ASP A 261 18.49 2.17 -11.13
C ASP A 261 18.15 1.99 -9.63
N THR A 262 17.77 3.06 -8.96
CA THR A 262 17.35 3.09 -7.55
C THR A 262 15.93 3.56 -7.36
N THR A 263 15.21 3.87 -8.44
CA THR A 263 13.89 4.55 -8.39
C THR A 263 13.96 5.84 -7.56
N PHE A 264 15.04 6.61 -7.74
CA PHE A 264 15.35 7.83 -6.97
C PHE A 264 15.43 7.57 -5.47
N HIS A 265 16.00 6.44 -5.08
CA HIS A 265 16.09 5.94 -3.70
C HIS A 265 14.72 5.68 -3.07
N THR A 266 13.74 5.22 -3.83
CA THR A 266 12.39 4.93 -3.32
C THR A 266 11.93 3.52 -3.67
N GLN A 267 10.93 3.06 -2.92
CA GLN A 267 10.12 1.89 -3.23
C GLN A 267 8.68 2.35 -3.55
N PRO A 268 8.01 1.80 -4.59
CA PRO A 268 6.64 2.17 -4.91
C PRO A 268 5.68 1.99 -3.73
N ALA A 269 4.80 2.95 -3.51
CA ALA A 269 3.73 2.86 -2.51
C ALA A 269 2.35 2.90 -3.17
N PHE A 270 2.12 3.89 -4.04
CA PHE A 270 0.84 4.11 -4.70
C PHE A 270 0.98 5.00 -5.94
N VAL A 271 -0.04 5.01 -6.79
CA VAL A 271 -0.21 6.00 -7.87
C VAL A 271 -1.52 6.75 -7.66
N VAL A 272 -1.41 8.07 -7.49
CA VAL A 272 -2.58 8.95 -7.36
C VAL A 272 -3.01 9.40 -8.75
N LYS A 273 -4.28 9.17 -9.08
CA LYS A 273 -4.89 9.74 -10.29
C LYS A 273 -5.59 11.04 -9.95
N LEU A 274 -5.25 12.10 -10.66
CA LEU A 274 -5.92 13.39 -10.60
C LEU A 274 -6.64 13.65 -11.91
N SER A 275 -7.95 13.86 -11.87
CA SER A 275 -8.72 14.18 -13.05
C SER A 275 -8.45 15.61 -13.50
N GLY A 276 -7.86 15.76 -14.69
CA GLY A 276 -7.59 17.05 -15.32
C GLY A 276 -8.71 17.47 -16.26
N LYS A 277 -8.67 18.72 -16.72
CA LYS A 277 -9.62 19.23 -17.72
C LYS A 277 -9.36 18.71 -19.13
N GLU A 278 -8.09 18.49 -19.47
CA GLU A 278 -7.65 18.00 -20.78
C GLU A 278 -7.16 16.56 -20.68
N GLU A 279 -6.32 16.27 -19.68
CA GLU A 279 -5.77 14.94 -19.43
C GLU A 279 -5.73 14.65 -17.93
N ASP A 280 -5.84 13.37 -17.58
CA ASP A 280 -5.60 12.90 -16.23
C ASP A 280 -4.11 12.94 -15.92
N LEU A 281 -3.76 13.43 -14.73
CA LEU A 281 -2.41 13.39 -14.19
C LEU A 281 -2.27 12.18 -13.28
N PHE A 282 -1.21 11.41 -13.46
CA PHE A 282 -0.88 10.28 -12.61
C PHE A 282 0.41 10.59 -11.83
N LEU A 283 0.34 10.49 -10.51
CA LEU A 283 1.45 10.79 -9.63
C LEU A 283 1.95 9.51 -8.96
N TYR A 284 3.17 9.14 -9.25
CA TYR A 284 3.90 8.12 -8.51
C TYR A 284 4.13 8.62 -7.08
N MET A 285 3.86 7.80 -6.09
CA MET A 285 4.28 7.97 -4.71
C MET A 285 5.23 6.84 -4.33
N GLY A 286 6.36 7.19 -3.77
CA GLY A 286 7.36 6.25 -3.28
C GLY A 286 7.83 6.58 -1.87
N ASP A 287 8.12 5.53 -1.10
CA ASP A 287 8.75 5.64 0.21
C ASP A 287 10.26 5.61 0.04
N ARG A 288 10.94 6.63 0.55
CA ARG A 288 12.39 6.67 0.68
C ARG A 288 12.77 6.15 2.05
N TRP A 289 13.00 4.85 2.12
CA TRP A 289 13.27 4.15 3.37
C TRP A 289 14.60 4.54 3.99
N SER A 290 14.62 4.67 5.31
CA SER A 290 15.81 4.77 6.14
C SER A 290 15.89 3.53 7.04
N GLY A 291 16.58 2.49 6.60
CA GLY A 291 16.57 1.17 7.24
C GLY A 291 17.08 1.15 8.68
N GLY A 292 18.03 2.02 9.03
CA GLY A 292 18.53 2.15 10.41
C GLY A 292 17.68 3.05 11.29
N GLU A 293 16.87 3.94 10.70
CA GLU A 293 16.12 5.00 11.35
C GLU A 293 14.74 5.15 10.70
N TYR A 294 13.87 4.15 10.85
CA TYR A 294 12.58 4.10 10.16
C TYR A 294 11.79 5.43 10.17
N PHE A 295 11.75 6.12 11.32
CA PHE A 295 11.05 7.40 11.46
C PHE A 295 11.72 8.59 10.75
N SER A 296 12.91 8.39 10.19
CA SER A 296 13.58 9.35 9.29
C SER A 296 13.28 9.08 7.81
N SER A 297 12.50 8.07 7.50
CA SER A 297 12.04 7.79 6.14
C SER A 297 11.22 8.95 5.60
N SER A 298 11.31 9.17 4.29
CA SER A 298 10.67 10.31 3.63
C SER A 298 9.87 9.85 2.42
N TYR A 299 9.27 10.79 1.70
CA TYR A 299 8.40 10.51 0.57
C TYR A 299 8.85 11.25 -0.68
N VAL A 300 8.50 10.67 -1.82
CA VAL A 300 8.68 11.27 -3.14
C VAL A 300 7.37 11.17 -3.90
N MET A 301 6.95 12.27 -4.55
CA MET A 301 5.80 12.31 -5.45
C MET A 301 6.24 12.89 -6.80
N LEU A 302 6.06 12.13 -7.88
CA LEU A 302 6.55 12.46 -9.21
C LEU A 302 5.46 12.26 -10.26
N PRO A 303 5.34 13.16 -11.26
CA PRO A 303 4.44 12.92 -12.39
C PRO A 303 4.93 11.74 -13.23
N ILE A 304 3.99 10.86 -13.58
CA ILE A 304 4.24 9.78 -14.54
C ILE A 304 4.04 10.32 -15.95
N GLU A 305 5.03 10.12 -16.82
CA GLU A 305 5.02 10.44 -18.23
C GLU A 305 4.69 9.19 -19.04
N PHE A 306 3.78 9.31 -20.01
CA PHE A 306 3.41 8.21 -20.88
C PHE A 306 3.90 8.45 -22.30
N LYS A 307 4.61 7.49 -22.87
CA LYS A 307 5.03 7.47 -24.28
C LYS A 307 4.13 6.48 -25.04
N GLY A 308 2.93 6.96 -25.41
CA GLY A 308 1.86 6.10 -25.95
C GLY A 308 1.18 5.28 -24.84
N ASP A 309 0.65 4.10 -25.21
CA ASP A 309 -0.16 3.27 -24.30
C ASP A 309 0.64 2.17 -23.59
N LYS A 310 1.86 1.90 -24.03
CA LYS A 310 2.65 0.75 -23.52
C LYS A 310 3.91 1.15 -22.79
N GLU A 311 4.23 2.41 -22.72
CA GLU A 311 5.46 2.92 -22.12
C GLU A 311 5.14 4.02 -21.13
N LEU A 312 5.73 3.92 -19.97
CA LEU A 312 5.72 4.95 -18.94
C LEU A 312 7.11 5.15 -18.40
N ASP A 313 7.36 6.34 -17.90
CA ASP A 313 8.57 6.70 -17.20
C ASP A 313 8.25 7.84 -16.23
N PHE A 314 9.17 8.18 -15.34
CA PHE A 314 9.10 9.36 -14.50
C PHE A 314 10.50 9.81 -14.12
N SER A 315 10.65 11.13 -13.95
CA SER A 315 11.92 11.77 -13.66
C SER A 315 11.89 12.42 -12.28
N TYR A 316 13.03 12.51 -11.62
CA TYR A 316 13.13 13.16 -10.32
C TYR A 316 13.06 14.68 -10.44
N HIS A 317 12.27 15.27 -9.56
CA HIS A 317 12.17 16.72 -9.35
C HIS A 317 12.29 17.01 -7.87
N ASP A 318 13.17 17.93 -7.49
CA ASP A 318 13.32 18.34 -6.08
C ASP A 318 12.04 18.98 -5.53
N ASP A 319 11.40 19.78 -6.38
CA ASP A 319 10.17 20.48 -6.06
C ASP A 319 9.05 20.04 -6.99
N PHE A 320 7.88 19.78 -6.44
CA PHE A 320 6.68 19.45 -7.20
C PHE A 320 5.53 20.37 -6.82
N SER A 321 4.92 21.00 -7.83
CA SER A 321 3.76 21.88 -7.67
C SER A 321 2.54 21.26 -8.34
N ILE A 322 1.47 21.09 -7.56
CA ILE A 322 0.19 20.58 -8.06
C ILE A 322 -0.77 21.74 -8.23
N ASN A 323 -1.40 21.81 -9.39
CA ASN A 323 -2.57 22.65 -9.67
C ASN A 323 -3.79 21.73 -9.70
N LEU A 324 -4.56 21.69 -8.61
CA LEU A 324 -5.84 20.96 -8.53
C LEU A 324 -7.00 21.84 -8.97
#